data_ee27b231e8bfb8aa0e8895d1e8c71d9a
#
_entry.id   ee27b231e8bfb8aa0e8895d1e8c71d9a
#
_cell.length_a   1.000
_cell.length_b   1.000
_cell.length_c   1.000
_cell.angle_alpha   90.00
_cell.angle_beta   90.00
_cell.angle_gamma   90.00
#
_symmetry.space_group_name_H-M   'P 1'
#
loop_
_entity.id
_entity.type
_entity.pdbx_description
1 polymer ?
#
loop_
_entity_poly.entity_id
_entity_poly.type
_entity_poly.pdbx_seq_one_letter_code
_entity_poly.pdbx_strand_id
1 'polypeptide(L)'
;MCIRDSPKSNEPSAQTDSTRRFEADAKATALLASTVRLDSVAQGDFDTVFYPGGHGPLWDLAEDKTSIGLIEAFLAANKPVALVCHAPGVLRHVHAADGKPLVEGKKVTGFTNSEEAAVGLTDVVPFLVEDELKAKGGVYSKGDDWASYVVQDGLLITGQNPGSSADAAALLLKQLAAK
;
A
#
# COMPACT_ATOMS: atom_id res chain seq x y z
N MET A 1 6.44 -5.38 -12.48
CA MET A 1 7.78 -4.74 -12.36
C MET A 1 8.05 -4.53 -10.88
N CYS A 2 9.10 -5.10 -10.34
CA CYS A 2 9.46 -4.84 -8.94
C CYS A 2 10.20 -3.50 -8.91
N ILE A 3 9.57 -2.43 -8.43
CA ILE A 3 10.26 -1.16 -8.17
C ILE A 3 11.03 -1.36 -6.86
N ARG A 4 12.20 -1.96 -6.98
CA ARG A 4 13.06 -2.31 -5.86
C ARG A 4 13.85 -1.12 -5.34
N ASP A 5 14.07 -0.14 -6.20
CA ASP A 5 15.00 0.94 -5.96
C ASP A 5 14.44 2.25 -6.51
N SER A 6 13.65 2.95 -5.71
CA SER A 6 13.57 4.39 -5.92
C SER A 6 14.94 4.97 -5.55
N PRO A 7 15.65 5.65 -6.44
CA PRO A 7 16.92 6.30 -6.08
C PRO A 7 16.83 7.16 -4.83
N LYS A 8 15.71 7.86 -4.66
CA LYS A 8 15.43 8.69 -3.49
C LYS A 8 15.33 7.90 -2.17
N SER A 9 14.90 6.64 -2.22
CA SER A 9 14.80 5.80 -1.00
C SER A 9 16.17 5.43 -0.42
N ASN A 10 17.22 5.49 -1.23
CA ASN A 10 18.60 5.19 -0.83
C ASN A 10 19.41 6.45 -0.49
N GLU A 11 18.84 7.64 -0.62
CA GLU A 11 19.52 8.87 -0.23
C GLU A 11 19.76 8.91 1.28
N PRO A 12 20.89 9.46 1.76
CA PRO A 12 21.20 9.54 3.19
C PRO A 12 20.09 10.21 4.01
N SER A 13 19.39 11.18 3.43
CA SER A 13 18.27 11.90 4.05
C SER A 13 17.01 11.04 4.24
N ALA A 14 16.87 9.97 3.47
CA ALA A 14 15.74 9.02 3.55
C ALA A 14 16.02 7.84 4.50
N GLN A 15 17.26 7.69 4.98
CA GLN A 15 17.67 6.58 5.84
C GLN A 15 17.11 6.70 7.25
N THR A 16 16.52 5.62 7.73
CA THR A 16 16.04 5.44 9.12
C THR A 16 16.79 4.30 9.80
N ASP A 17 16.62 4.14 11.12
CA ASP A 17 17.16 2.98 11.82
C ASP A 17 16.62 1.65 11.30
N SER A 18 15.37 1.65 10.84
CA SER A 18 14.74 0.46 10.24
C SER A 18 15.34 0.11 8.89
N THR A 19 15.59 1.09 8.02
CA THR A 19 16.23 0.85 6.71
C THR A 19 17.66 0.39 6.87
N ARG A 20 18.43 1.01 7.78
CA ARG A 20 19.79 0.57 8.11
C ARG A 20 19.85 -0.87 8.65
N ARG A 21 18.91 -1.24 9.52
CA ARG A 21 18.83 -2.64 10.01
C ARG A 21 18.50 -3.61 8.89
N PHE A 22 17.59 -3.24 7.99
CA PHE A 22 17.24 -4.06 6.82
C PHE A 22 18.45 -4.25 5.90
N GLU A 23 19.19 -3.19 5.58
CA GLU A 23 20.38 -3.24 4.75
C GLU A 23 21.50 -4.09 5.36
N ALA A 24 21.63 -4.09 6.69
CA ALA A 24 22.59 -4.92 7.42
C ALA A 24 22.16 -6.40 7.55
N ASP A 25 20.90 -6.73 7.26
CA ASP A 25 20.38 -8.11 7.32
C ASP A 25 20.57 -8.79 5.96
N ALA A 26 21.64 -9.60 5.86
CA ALA A 26 21.97 -10.33 4.63
C ALA A 26 20.86 -11.29 4.16
N LYS A 27 20.04 -11.82 5.08
CA LYS A 27 18.92 -12.70 4.73
C LYS A 27 17.77 -11.88 4.13
N ALA A 28 17.43 -10.76 4.74
CA ALA A 28 16.36 -9.87 4.25
C ALA A 28 16.72 -9.29 2.87
N THR A 29 17.96 -8.83 2.69
CA THR A 29 18.43 -8.31 1.40
C THR A 29 18.49 -9.37 0.31
N ALA A 30 18.87 -10.62 0.64
CA ALA A 30 18.85 -11.74 -0.30
C ALA A 30 17.42 -12.09 -0.74
N LEU A 31 16.44 -12.08 0.17
CA LEU A 31 15.02 -12.26 -0.17
C LEU A 31 14.50 -11.18 -1.10
N LEU A 32 14.85 -9.91 -0.84
CA LEU A 32 14.49 -8.81 -1.72
C LEU A 32 15.14 -8.94 -3.11
N ALA A 33 16.38 -9.46 -3.18
CA ALA A 33 17.09 -9.69 -4.43
C ALA A 33 16.50 -10.83 -5.27
N SER A 34 15.80 -11.78 -4.64
CA SER A 34 15.23 -12.98 -5.26
C SER A 34 13.69 -12.91 -5.37
N THR A 35 13.17 -11.76 -5.80
CA THR A 35 11.72 -11.56 -6.01
C THR A 35 11.18 -12.53 -7.06
N VAL A 36 9.93 -12.93 -6.86
CA VAL A 36 9.20 -13.81 -7.79
C VAL A 36 8.16 -13.01 -8.60
N ARG A 37 7.67 -13.59 -9.67
CA ARG A 37 6.59 -12.97 -10.45
C ARG A 37 5.30 -12.99 -9.65
N LEU A 38 4.50 -11.92 -9.76
CA LEU A 38 3.23 -11.79 -9.04
C LEU A 38 2.24 -12.91 -9.41
N ASP A 39 2.21 -13.32 -10.69
CA ASP A 39 1.34 -14.39 -11.19
C ASP A 39 1.75 -15.82 -10.75
N SER A 40 2.88 -15.95 -10.07
CA SER A 40 3.35 -17.22 -9.51
C SER A 40 3.05 -17.40 -8.02
N VAL A 41 2.39 -16.43 -7.39
CA VAL A 41 2.05 -16.48 -5.95
C VAL A 41 0.55 -16.62 -5.74
N ALA A 42 0.16 -17.30 -4.68
CA ALA A 42 -1.23 -17.43 -4.26
C ALA A 42 -1.41 -16.96 -2.81
N GLN A 43 -2.61 -16.49 -2.49
CA GLN A 43 -2.92 -16.05 -1.11
C GLN A 43 -2.74 -17.17 -0.08
N GLY A 44 -2.81 -18.45 -0.48
CA GLY A 44 -2.60 -19.61 0.39
C GLY A 44 -1.18 -19.72 0.94
N ASP A 45 -0.21 -19.15 0.25
CA ASP A 45 1.21 -19.23 0.59
C ASP A 45 1.65 -18.19 1.63
N PHE A 46 0.79 -17.22 1.95
CA PHE A 46 1.14 -16.08 2.79
C PHE A 46 0.02 -15.75 3.79
N ASP A 47 0.36 -15.10 4.89
CA ASP A 47 -0.58 -14.65 5.92
C ASP A 47 -1.18 -13.28 5.65
N THR A 48 -0.50 -12.48 4.84
CA THR A 48 -0.88 -11.09 4.50
C THR A 48 -0.19 -10.63 3.23
N VAL A 49 -0.65 -9.50 2.69
CA VAL A 49 0.06 -8.75 1.65
C VAL A 49 0.22 -7.29 2.08
N PHE A 50 1.40 -6.73 1.82
CA PHE A 50 1.73 -5.33 2.08
C PHE A 50 2.20 -4.65 0.80
N TYR A 51 1.55 -3.56 0.41
CA TYR A 51 1.90 -2.72 -0.73
C TYR A 51 2.62 -1.46 -0.22
N PRO A 52 3.95 -1.35 -0.38
CA PRO A 52 4.74 -0.30 0.28
C PRO A 52 4.60 1.09 -0.35
N GLY A 53 3.95 1.20 -1.50
CA GLY A 53 3.73 2.48 -2.16
C GLY A 53 4.72 2.79 -3.28
N GLY A 54 5.05 4.07 -3.43
CA GLY A 54 5.67 4.63 -4.63
C GLY A 54 4.61 4.93 -5.70
N HIS A 55 4.93 5.80 -6.66
CA HIS A 55 3.99 6.22 -7.71
C HIS A 55 3.68 5.10 -8.73
N GLY A 56 4.66 4.21 -9.00
CA GLY A 56 4.55 3.13 -10.00
C GLY A 56 3.27 2.31 -9.94
N PRO A 57 2.77 1.91 -8.75
CA PRO A 57 1.53 1.16 -8.60
C PRO A 57 0.30 1.79 -9.26
N LEU A 58 0.28 3.11 -9.49
CA LEU A 58 -0.83 3.79 -10.17
C LEU A 58 -0.90 3.48 -11.67
N TRP A 59 0.22 3.11 -12.30
CA TRP A 59 0.29 2.77 -13.73
C TRP A 59 0.21 1.27 -14.00
N ASP A 60 0.73 0.44 -13.10
CA ASP A 60 0.80 -1.00 -13.31
C ASP A 60 -0.16 -1.77 -12.39
N LEU A 61 0.06 -1.78 -11.08
CA LEU A 61 -0.68 -2.63 -10.14
C LEU A 61 -2.17 -2.27 -10.03
N ALA A 62 -2.53 -1.00 -10.24
CA ALA A 62 -3.92 -0.54 -10.20
C ALA A 62 -4.78 -1.16 -11.32
N GLU A 63 -4.16 -1.52 -12.45
CA GLU A 63 -4.82 -2.11 -13.61
C GLU A 63 -4.52 -3.62 -13.76
N ASP A 64 -3.58 -4.15 -12.99
CA ASP A 64 -3.17 -5.56 -13.07
C ASP A 64 -4.20 -6.47 -12.41
N LYS A 65 -4.82 -7.33 -13.22
CA LYS A 65 -5.85 -8.28 -12.75
C LYS A 65 -5.34 -9.28 -11.73
N THR A 66 -4.04 -9.62 -11.75
CA THR A 66 -3.42 -10.53 -10.78
C THR A 66 -3.31 -9.84 -9.43
N SER A 67 -2.86 -8.57 -9.41
CA SER A 67 -2.80 -7.75 -8.19
C SER A 67 -4.20 -7.56 -7.58
N ILE A 68 -5.19 -7.18 -8.39
CA ILE A 68 -6.58 -7.00 -7.97
C ILE A 68 -7.12 -8.30 -7.37
N GLY A 69 -7.04 -9.40 -8.10
CA GLY A 69 -7.55 -10.70 -7.65
C GLY A 69 -6.83 -11.23 -6.41
N LEU A 70 -5.53 -10.90 -6.24
CA LEU A 70 -4.78 -11.27 -5.04
C LEU A 70 -5.32 -10.54 -3.81
N ILE A 71 -5.57 -9.23 -3.88
CA ILE A 71 -6.17 -8.46 -2.79
C ILE A 71 -7.54 -9.03 -2.41
N GLU A 72 -8.40 -9.27 -3.41
CA GLU A 72 -9.72 -9.87 -3.21
C GLU A 72 -9.63 -11.24 -2.53
N ALA A 73 -8.68 -12.09 -2.98
CA ALA A 73 -8.46 -13.42 -2.42
C ALA A 73 -7.96 -13.38 -0.96
N PHE A 74 -7.06 -12.45 -0.61
CA PHE A 74 -6.62 -12.28 0.79
C PHE A 74 -7.79 -11.92 1.71
N LEU A 75 -8.58 -10.93 1.31
CA LEU A 75 -9.72 -10.48 2.11
C LEU A 75 -10.81 -11.56 2.21
N ALA A 76 -11.09 -12.28 1.13
CA ALA A 76 -12.03 -13.40 1.12
C ALA A 76 -11.56 -14.56 2.03
N ALA A 77 -10.25 -14.76 2.15
CA ALA A 77 -9.65 -15.73 3.06
C ALA A 77 -9.49 -15.22 4.51
N ASN A 78 -10.08 -14.06 4.83
CA ASN A 78 -10.00 -13.43 6.15
C ASN A 78 -8.57 -13.03 6.55
N LYS A 79 -7.72 -12.70 5.55
CA LYS A 79 -6.35 -12.27 5.74
C LYS A 79 -6.22 -10.75 5.55
N PRO A 80 -5.44 -10.05 6.39
CA PRO A 80 -5.32 -8.59 6.28
C PRO A 80 -4.51 -8.17 5.05
N VAL A 81 -4.84 -6.97 4.57
CA VAL A 81 -4.16 -6.29 3.46
C VAL A 81 -3.77 -4.89 3.92
N ALA A 82 -2.52 -4.52 3.71
CA ALA A 82 -2.02 -3.19 4.04
C ALA A 82 -1.45 -2.49 2.80
N LEU A 83 -1.75 -1.19 2.66
CA LEU A 83 -1.31 -0.36 1.54
C LEU A 83 -0.92 1.03 2.06
N VAL A 84 0.18 1.58 1.57
CA VAL A 84 0.69 2.88 2.05
C VAL A 84 0.99 3.82 0.89
N CYS A 85 0.87 5.13 1.12
CA CYS A 85 1.25 6.18 0.17
C CYS A 85 0.34 6.17 -1.07
N HIS A 86 0.89 5.89 -2.26
CA HIS A 86 0.09 5.76 -3.49
C HIS A 86 -0.54 4.37 -3.67
N ALA A 87 -0.06 3.36 -2.95
CA ALA A 87 -0.60 2.00 -3.08
C ALA A 87 -2.11 1.87 -2.80
N PRO A 88 -2.77 2.66 -1.91
CA PRO A 88 -4.23 2.65 -1.81
C PRO A 88 -4.96 2.94 -3.12
N GLY A 89 -4.32 3.59 -4.10
CA GLY A 89 -4.85 3.76 -5.46
C GLY A 89 -5.07 2.44 -6.22
N VAL A 90 -4.37 1.37 -5.84
CA VAL A 90 -4.57 0.01 -6.40
C VAL A 90 -5.99 -0.52 -6.11
N LEU A 91 -6.65 0.02 -5.08
CA LEU A 91 -8.01 -0.38 -4.71
C LEU A 91 -9.10 0.08 -5.68
N ARG A 92 -8.77 0.92 -6.70
CA ARG A 92 -9.76 1.51 -7.62
C ARG A 92 -10.62 0.48 -8.36
N HIS A 93 -10.10 -0.71 -8.62
CA HIS A 93 -10.80 -1.80 -9.32
C HIS A 93 -11.00 -3.05 -8.46
N VAL A 94 -10.67 -2.98 -7.17
CA VAL A 94 -10.88 -4.08 -6.23
C VAL A 94 -12.32 -4.08 -5.74
N HIS A 95 -12.96 -5.26 -5.72
CA HIS A 95 -14.34 -5.41 -5.32
C HIS A 95 -14.48 -6.28 -4.06
N ALA A 96 -15.50 -6.00 -3.29
CA ALA A 96 -15.96 -6.86 -2.21
C ALA A 96 -16.75 -8.06 -2.77
N ALA A 97 -17.05 -9.06 -1.94
CA ALA A 97 -17.76 -10.27 -2.35
C ALA A 97 -19.18 -10.01 -2.93
N ASP A 98 -19.76 -8.86 -2.63
CA ASP A 98 -21.05 -8.42 -3.17
C ASP A 98 -20.93 -7.68 -4.52
N GLY A 99 -19.72 -7.56 -5.06
CA GLY A 99 -19.43 -6.91 -6.35
C GLY A 99 -19.31 -5.39 -6.28
N LYS A 100 -19.46 -4.78 -5.11
CA LYS A 100 -19.26 -3.33 -4.92
C LYS A 100 -17.78 -2.97 -4.80
N PRO A 101 -17.41 -1.70 -5.05
CA PRO A 101 -16.06 -1.24 -4.74
C PRO A 101 -15.65 -1.61 -3.31
N LEU A 102 -14.46 -2.20 -3.14
CA LEU A 102 -14.00 -2.65 -1.82
C LEU A 102 -14.04 -1.54 -0.77
N VAL A 103 -13.74 -0.32 -1.16
CA VAL A 103 -13.63 0.84 -0.26
C VAL A 103 -14.97 1.51 0.04
N GLU A 104 -16.07 1.13 -0.64
CA GLU A 104 -17.39 1.72 -0.40
C GLU A 104 -17.79 1.60 1.07
N GLY A 105 -18.00 2.74 1.72
CA GLY A 105 -18.34 2.83 3.15
C GLY A 105 -17.22 2.52 4.13
N LYS A 106 -16.02 2.13 3.67
CA LYS A 106 -14.87 1.86 4.54
C LYS A 106 -14.07 3.12 4.85
N LYS A 107 -13.57 3.20 6.06
CA LYS A 107 -12.60 4.22 6.46
C LYS A 107 -11.27 3.94 5.78
N VAL A 108 -10.76 4.90 5.02
CA VAL A 108 -9.51 4.78 4.25
C VAL A 108 -8.72 6.07 4.27
N THR A 109 -7.43 5.94 4.00
CA THR A 109 -6.51 7.04 3.70
C THR A 109 -5.58 6.65 2.56
N GLY A 110 -4.84 7.58 2.04
CA GLY A 110 -3.83 7.41 1.00
C GLY A 110 -3.20 8.75 0.69
N PHE A 111 -2.26 8.77 -0.25
CA PHE A 111 -1.52 9.99 -0.58
C PHE A 111 -2.47 11.13 -0.93
N THR A 112 -2.26 12.28 -0.29
CA THR A 112 -3.21 13.41 -0.39
C THR A 112 -2.98 14.24 -1.63
N ASN A 113 -3.99 14.98 -2.06
CA ASN A 113 -3.86 15.93 -3.16
C ASN A 113 -2.87 17.06 -2.84
N SER A 114 -2.76 17.47 -1.57
CA SER A 114 -1.78 18.47 -1.12
C SER A 114 -0.36 17.95 -1.17
N GLU A 115 -0.12 16.70 -0.76
CA GLU A 115 1.18 16.05 -0.88
C GLU A 115 1.58 15.84 -2.35
N GLU A 116 0.64 15.45 -3.24
CA GLU A 116 0.90 15.31 -4.67
C GLU A 116 1.26 16.66 -5.33
N ALA A 117 0.57 17.72 -4.95
CA ALA A 117 0.90 19.07 -5.39
C ALA A 117 2.28 19.51 -4.90
N ALA A 118 2.63 19.20 -3.65
CA ALA A 118 3.93 19.54 -3.08
C ALA A 118 5.11 18.85 -3.80
N VAL A 119 4.91 17.63 -4.34
CA VAL A 119 5.92 16.95 -5.16
C VAL A 119 5.85 17.31 -6.65
N GLY A 120 4.88 18.16 -7.05
CA GLY A 120 4.74 18.66 -8.42
C GLY A 120 4.26 17.62 -9.43
N LEU A 121 3.54 16.59 -9.02
CA LEU A 121 3.13 15.48 -9.88
C LEU A 121 1.60 15.38 -10.11
N THR A 122 0.83 16.36 -9.67
CA THR A 122 -0.64 16.41 -9.81
C THR A 122 -1.09 16.13 -11.26
N ASP A 123 -0.43 16.75 -12.24
CA ASP A 123 -0.76 16.60 -13.66
C ASP A 123 -0.01 15.46 -14.36
N VAL A 124 0.81 14.71 -13.61
CA VAL A 124 1.64 13.61 -14.14
C VAL A 124 1.03 12.25 -13.82
N VAL A 125 0.49 12.09 -12.59
CA VAL A 125 -0.13 10.82 -12.19
C VAL A 125 -1.41 10.54 -12.97
N PRO A 126 -1.74 9.26 -13.26
CA PRO A 126 -2.93 8.93 -14.05
C PRO A 126 -4.24 9.27 -13.33
N PHE A 127 -4.20 9.35 -12.01
CA PHE A 127 -5.28 9.78 -11.13
C PHE A 127 -4.73 10.13 -9.75
N LEU A 128 -5.48 10.98 -9.03
CA LEU A 128 -5.18 11.33 -7.65
C LEU A 128 -5.77 10.31 -6.68
N VAL A 129 -4.96 9.76 -5.77
CA VAL A 129 -5.38 8.70 -4.84
C VAL A 129 -6.53 9.14 -3.94
N GLU A 130 -6.42 10.35 -3.36
CA GLU A 130 -7.47 10.94 -2.52
C GLU A 130 -8.81 11.02 -3.25
N ASP A 131 -8.81 11.50 -4.50
CA ASP A 131 -10.02 11.67 -5.30
C ASP A 131 -10.60 10.32 -5.72
N GLU A 132 -9.75 9.37 -6.13
CA GLU A 132 -10.20 8.04 -6.53
C GLU A 132 -10.86 7.28 -5.37
N LEU A 133 -10.25 7.30 -4.18
CA LEU A 133 -10.83 6.65 -3.00
C LEU A 133 -12.20 7.25 -2.62
N LYS A 134 -12.34 8.58 -2.70
CA LYS A 134 -13.62 9.27 -2.48
C LYS A 134 -14.64 8.92 -3.56
N ALA A 135 -14.25 8.90 -4.83
CA ALA A 135 -15.12 8.57 -5.96
C ALA A 135 -15.64 7.13 -5.88
N LYS A 136 -14.86 6.20 -5.30
CA LYS A 136 -15.28 4.81 -5.05
C LYS A 136 -16.08 4.64 -3.75
N GLY A 137 -16.48 5.72 -3.10
CA GLY A 137 -17.35 5.70 -1.91
C GLY A 137 -16.61 5.45 -0.60
N GLY A 138 -15.28 5.57 -0.58
CA GLY A 138 -14.48 5.48 0.64
C GLY A 138 -14.74 6.66 1.59
N VAL A 139 -14.84 6.37 2.89
CA VAL A 139 -14.86 7.38 3.96
C VAL A 139 -13.41 7.83 4.19
N TYR A 140 -12.95 8.68 3.28
CA TYR A 140 -11.58 9.15 3.27
C TYR A 140 -11.30 10.13 4.40
N SER A 141 -10.17 9.96 5.09
CA SER A 141 -9.66 10.88 6.09
C SER A 141 -8.16 11.05 5.95
N LYS A 142 -7.63 12.17 6.43
CA LYS A 142 -6.20 12.49 6.38
C LYS A 142 -5.74 13.26 7.61
N GLY A 143 -4.47 13.10 7.95
CA GLY A 143 -3.72 13.94 8.89
C GLY A 143 -2.97 15.05 8.16
N ASP A 144 -2.05 15.69 8.87
CA ASP A 144 -1.16 16.70 8.30
C ASP A 144 -0.26 16.08 7.22
N ASP A 145 0.08 16.87 6.21
CA ASP A 145 0.98 16.44 5.15
C ASP A 145 2.32 15.95 5.73
N TRP A 146 2.81 14.83 5.22
CA TRP A 146 4.06 14.14 5.62
C TRP A 146 4.08 13.57 7.04
N ALA A 147 3.07 13.84 7.87
CA ALA A 147 2.93 13.16 9.16
C ALA A 147 2.43 11.72 9.00
N SER A 148 2.81 10.84 9.92
CA SER A 148 2.27 9.47 9.93
C SER A 148 0.76 9.51 10.21
N TYR A 149 -0.03 8.94 9.32
CA TYR A 149 -1.46 8.77 9.48
C TYR A 149 -1.90 7.43 8.91
N VAL A 150 -2.46 6.58 9.75
CA VAL A 150 -2.86 5.21 9.38
C VAL A 150 -4.32 5.00 9.78
N VAL A 151 -5.08 4.39 8.89
CA VAL A 151 -6.48 4.02 9.10
C VAL A 151 -6.63 2.51 8.95
N GLN A 152 -7.36 1.89 9.87
CA GLN A 152 -7.76 0.49 9.80
C GLN A 152 -9.28 0.38 9.77
N ASP A 153 -9.79 -0.41 8.82
CA ASP A 153 -11.18 -0.82 8.75
C ASP A 153 -11.27 -2.34 8.53
N GLY A 154 -11.50 -3.07 9.63
CA GLY A 154 -11.46 -4.52 9.61
C GLY A 154 -10.09 -5.06 9.20
N LEU A 155 -10.05 -5.76 8.07
CA LEU A 155 -8.84 -6.36 7.51
C LEU A 155 -8.05 -5.42 6.60
N LEU A 156 -8.61 -4.26 6.26
CA LEU A 156 -7.96 -3.28 5.40
C LEU A 156 -7.21 -2.24 6.25
N ILE A 157 -5.92 -2.08 5.97
CA ILE A 157 -5.04 -1.08 6.60
C ILE A 157 -4.52 -0.17 5.50
N THR A 158 -4.71 1.13 5.66
CA THR A 158 -4.21 2.13 4.71
C THR A 158 -3.37 3.18 5.43
N GLY A 159 -2.25 3.59 4.85
CA GLY A 159 -1.36 4.65 5.34
C GLY A 159 -1.24 5.78 4.33
N GLN A 160 -1.22 7.02 4.82
CA GLN A 160 -1.31 8.21 3.98
C GLN A 160 -0.07 8.44 3.09
N ASN A 161 1.12 8.30 3.64
CA ASN A 161 2.38 8.76 3.03
C ASN A 161 3.57 7.90 3.49
N PRO A 162 4.80 8.15 3.04
CA PRO A 162 5.97 7.38 3.46
C PRO A 162 6.17 7.31 4.98
N GLY A 163 5.83 8.38 5.71
CA GLY A 163 5.90 8.44 7.18
C GLY A 163 4.99 7.42 7.87
N SER A 164 3.95 6.97 7.19
CA SER A 164 2.97 5.99 7.71
C SER A 164 3.44 4.53 7.64
N SER A 165 4.57 4.25 6.96
CA SER A 165 4.97 2.87 6.63
C SER A 165 5.25 2.02 7.87
N ALA A 166 5.94 2.57 8.88
CA ALA A 166 6.27 1.86 10.10
C ALA A 166 5.02 1.56 10.94
N ASP A 167 4.13 2.54 11.09
CA ASP A 167 2.90 2.38 11.87
C ASP A 167 1.92 1.41 11.20
N ALA A 168 1.79 1.46 9.86
CA ALA A 168 0.99 0.51 9.11
C ALA A 168 1.51 -0.93 9.26
N ALA A 169 2.84 -1.12 9.20
CA ALA A 169 3.46 -2.42 9.41
C ALA A 169 3.27 -2.92 10.85
N ALA A 170 3.42 -2.05 11.86
CA ALA A 170 3.20 -2.40 13.26
C ALA A 170 1.75 -2.83 13.51
N LEU A 171 0.80 -2.10 12.93
CA LEU A 171 -0.64 -2.42 13.03
C LEU A 171 -0.96 -3.76 12.36
N LEU A 172 -0.37 -4.02 11.18
CA LEU A 172 -0.50 -5.29 10.47
C LEU A 172 0.04 -6.47 11.31
N LEU A 173 1.23 -6.34 11.88
CA LEU A 173 1.84 -7.36 12.75
C LEU A 173 0.97 -7.63 13.98
N LYS A 174 0.41 -6.58 14.60
CA LYS A 174 -0.52 -6.72 15.72
C LYS A 174 -1.77 -7.51 15.32
N GLN A 175 -2.30 -7.27 14.12
CA GLN A 175 -3.48 -7.98 13.62
C GLN A 175 -3.17 -9.45 13.31
N LEU A 176 -1.98 -9.76 12.82
CA LEU A 176 -1.54 -11.16 12.61
C LEU A 176 -1.33 -11.91 13.92
N ALA A 177 -0.81 -11.24 14.96
CA ALA A 177 -0.59 -11.84 16.27
C ALA A 177 -1.89 -12.10 17.06
N ALA A 178 -3.00 -11.48 16.68
CA ALA A 178 -4.30 -11.65 17.33
C ALA A 178 -5.13 -12.84 16.78
N LYS A 179 -4.62 -13.54 15.77
CA LYS A 179 -5.18 -14.76 15.20
C LYS A 179 -4.64 -16.00 15.92
#